data_ad4ca328aac0f6c863a364aa454e2eee
#
_entry.id   ad4ca328aac0f6c863a364aa454e2eee
#
_cell.length_a   1.000
_cell.length_b   1.000
_cell.length_c   1.000
_cell.angle_alpha   90.00
_cell.angle_beta   90.00
_cell.angle_gamma   90.00
#
_symmetry.space_group_name_H-M   'P 1'
#
loop_
_entity.id
_entity.type
_entity.pdbx_description
1 polymer ?
#
loop_
_entity_poly.entity_id
_entity_poly.type
_entity_poly.pdbx_seq_one_letter_code
_entity_poly.pdbx_strand_id
1 'polypeptide(L)'
;MLSVKNPIMTGFFPDPSICRVGNKFYTVHSTFAYFPGVPVFESEDLVHWNLISNVLDRDSQVPLSGCQHSEGIFAPTIRYHKGTWYMITTNVSDQGNFIVTAKDPRGPWSEPYYLGESTGGIDPSLFFDDDGTCYYIGQRPRSAGYRYNGDCEIWIQTLDLDTMQLKPDATIVLTGFQRKAIWPEGPHLYKKDGYYYILHAESGTSIHHSVMIARSKNVFGPYEYCPCNPILTHRHLGAQYPVTCVGHADLVDDGNGNWYMVVLACRPNQGYTLLGRETFLAKVTWEDGWPVVNAGVGHLEEVVTLPYEGQPSDDVPQCKTYTFDTPSLPLELLTLRNHRDHELELHAEEHIVRLFHRCDSLKDCGEPAYLALRQQHWNCEFETSFIPHFCKESDCAGIAMVQSNENHLRAECYPQDSGIKLVVSLCKDGEDSCLARMDMSAATPIKLKLRVEGLVACVLYQSNSEWKPVAYDIDLRSLSTEHAGGFVGCTLGLYASGNGEDAGGYSDFERMTYRELPTK
;
A
#
# COMPACT_ATOMS: atom_id res chain seq x y z
N MET A 1 24.53 -16.66 -8.57
CA MET A 1 23.69 -15.52 -8.91
C MET A 1 22.31 -15.76 -8.35
N LEU A 2 21.74 -14.80 -7.68
CA LEU A 2 20.42 -14.87 -7.06
C LEU A 2 19.37 -14.38 -8.06
N SER A 3 18.19 -15.00 -8.12
CA SER A 3 17.09 -14.55 -8.98
C SER A 3 15.84 -14.29 -8.14
N VAL A 4 15.12 -13.23 -8.49
CA VAL A 4 13.83 -12.88 -7.90
C VAL A 4 12.77 -12.77 -8.99
N LYS A 5 11.57 -13.26 -8.69
CA LYS A 5 10.40 -13.09 -9.54
C LYS A 5 9.71 -11.77 -9.22
N ASN A 6 9.38 -11.00 -10.24
CA ASN A 6 8.58 -9.79 -10.12
C ASN A 6 7.07 -10.09 -10.06
N PRO A 7 6.30 -9.33 -9.28
CA PRO A 7 6.72 -8.26 -8.38
C PRO A 7 7.48 -8.79 -7.14
N ILE A 8 8.40 -7.99 -6.62
CA ILE A 8 9.12 -8.32 -5.38
C ILE A 8 8.26 -8.15 -4.12
N MET A 9 7.17 -7.38 -4.22
CA MET A 9 6.13 -7.26 -3.20
C MET A 9 4.76 -7.34 -3.87
N THR A 10 4.03 -8.41 -3.58
CA THR A 10 2.68 -8.68 -4.10
C THR A 10 1.60 -8.05 -3.24
N GLY A 11 0.48 -7.65 -3.85
CA GLY A 11 -0.59 -6.89 -3.20
C GLY A 11 -0.30 -5.39 -3.22
N PHE A 12 -1.19 -4.57 -2.63
CA PHE A 12 -0.96 -3.13 -2.72
C PHE A 12 0.15 -2.66 -1.78
N PHE A 13 1.33 -2.60 -2.35
CA PHE A 13 2.53 -1.94 -1.84
C PHE A 13 2.99 -0.92 -2.89
N PRO A 14 2.25 0.18 -3.07
CA PRO A 14 2.53 1.18 -4.09
C PRO A 14 3.55 2.19 -3.63
N ASP A 15 3.95 3.04 -4.58
CA ASP A 15 4.76 4.23 -4.34
C ASP A 15 6.04 3.91 -3.53
N PRO A 16 6.85 2.93 -3.99
CA PRO A 16 7.99 2.46 -3.23
C PRO A 16 9.08 3.53 -3.13
N SER A 17 9.59 3.76 -1.93
CA SER A 17 10.86 4.45 -1.72
C SER A 17 11.87 3.51 -1.08
N ILE A 18 13.13 3.59 -1.52
CA ILE A 18 14.20 2.71 -1.09
C ILE A 18 15.44 3.49 -0.67
N CYS A 19 16.13 3.05 0.38
CA CYS A 19 17.47 3.50 0.70
C CYS A 19 18.36 2.33 1.16
N ARG A 20 19.67 2.53 1.10
CA ARG A 20 20.68 1.57 1.58
C ARG A 20 21.42 2.12 2.79
N VAL A 21 21.60 1.28 3.79
CA VAL A 21 22.44 1.59 4.96
C VAL A 21 23.37 0.40 5.24
N GLY A 22 24.66 0.62 5.04
CA GLY A 22 25.65 -0.47 5.08
C GLY A 22 25.40 -1.47 3.94
N ASN A 23 25.15 -2.73 4.32
CA ASN A 23 24.82 -3.81 3.39
C ASN A 23 23.31 -4.14 3.32
N LYS A 24 22.46 -3.33 3.91
CA LYS A 24 21.03 -3.56 3.96
C LYS A 24 20.25 -2.51 3.17
N PHE A 25 19.16 -2.94 2.59
CA PHE A 25 18.19 -2.13 1.88
C PHE A 25 16.91 -2.00 2.71
N TYR A 26 16.29 -0.84 2.66
CA TYR A 26 15.05 -0.54 3.37
C TYR A 26 14.06 0.09 2.41
N THR A 27 12.80 -0.38 2.43
CA THR A 27 11.74 0.21 1.60
C THR A 27 10.49 0.50 2.40
N VAL A 28 9.77 1.52 1.97
CA VAL A 28 8.49 1.97 2.53
C VAL A 28 7.46 2.17 1.42
N HIS A 29 6.16 2.15 1.80
CA HIS A 29 5.04 2.20 0.86
C HIS A 29 3.88 3.01 1.41
N SER A 30 3.05 3.58 0.52
CA SER A 30 1.79 4.24 0.89
C SER A 30 0.82 3.27 1.54
N THR A 31 0.02 3.78 2.48
CA THR A 31 -1.00 2.98 3.17
C THR A 31 -2.40 3.58 3.12
N PHE A 32 -2.53 4.81 2.63
CA PHE A 32 -3.80 5.52 2.52
C PHE A 32 -4.57 5.53 3.85
N ALA A 33 -5.82 5.04 3.86
CA ALA A 33 -6.65 4.99 5.05
C ALA A 33 -6.36 3.78 5.97
N TYR A 34 -5.37 2.95 5.66
CA TYR A 34 -5.06 1.78 6.48
C TYR A 34 -4.05 2.09 7.59
N PHE A 35 -4.28 1.51 8.78
CA PHE A 35 -3.47 1.65 9.98
C PHE A 35 -3.01 0.28 10.51
N PRO A 36 -1.75 0.13 10.99
CA PRO A 36 -0.69 1.13 11.04
C PRO A 36 -0.20 1.52 9.66
N GLY A 37 0.32 2.76 9.56
CA GLY A 37 0.78 3.34 8.31
C GLY A 37 2.26 3.17 8.05
N VAL A 38 2.63 3.14 6.75
CA VAL A 38 4.00 3.13 6.24
C VAL A 38 4.82 1.95 6.75
N PRO A 39 4.62 0.75 6.19
CA PRO A 39 5.41 -0.43 6.54
C PRO A 39 6.88 -0.25 6.12
N VAL A 40 7.80 -0.70 6.98
CA VAL A 40 9.24 -0.71 6.71
C VAL A 40 9.68 -2.15 6.47
N PHE A 41 10.20 -2.41 5.29
CA PHE A 41 10.82 -3.69 4.96
C PHE A 41 12.33 -3.56 4.91
N GLU A 42 13.02 -4.61 5.37
CA GLU A 42 14.47 -4.75 5.35
C GLU A 42 14.87 -5.93 4.47
N SER A 43 15.93 -5.78 3.66
CA SER A 43 16.53 -6.85 2.86
C SER A 43 18.05 -6.71 2.82
N GLU A 44 18.78 -7.82 2.71
CA GLU A 44 20.22 -7.84 2.46
C GLU A 44 20.57 -8.10 0.98
N ASP A 45 19.58 -8.46 0.16
CA ASP A 45 19.80 -8.97 -1.19
C ASP A 45 18.78 -8.50 -2.24
N LEU A 46 17.84 -7.62 -1.87
CA LEU A 46 16.72 -7.14 -2.72
C LEU A 46 15.71 -8.23 -3.13
N VAL A 47 15.84 -9.44 -2.61
CA VAL A 47 14.99 -10.60 -2.91
C VAL A 47 14.14 -10.99 -1.71
N HIS A 48 14.80 -11.15 -0.54
CA HIS A 48 14.15 -11.55 0.69
C HIS A 48 13.88 -10.31 1.54
N TRP A 49 12.59 -9.97 1.64
CA TRP A 49 12.13 -8.78 2.37
C TRP A 49 11.42 -9.17 3.65
N ASN A 50 11.86 -8.60 4.76
CA ASN A 50 11.27 -8.79 6.08
C ASN A 50 10.58 -7.50 6.52
N LEU A 51 9.29 -7.56 6.83
CA LEU A 51 8.57 -6.46 7.49
C LEU A 51 9.08 -6.34 8.92
N ILE A 52 9.70 -5.21 9.26
CA ILE A 52 10.37 -5.00 10.55
C ILE A 52 9.65 -4.01 11.47
N SER A 53 8.82 -3.14 10.92
CA SER A 53 8.01 -2.16 11.66
C SER A 53 6.98 -1.50 10.76
N ASN A 54 6.11 -0.71 11.37
CA ASN A 54 5.32 0.34 10.72
C ASN A 54 5.74 1.68 11.33
N VAL A 55 5.94 2.70 10.50
CA VAL A 55 6.42 4.01 10.94
C VAL A 55 5.36 4.76 11.74
N LEU A 56 4.12 4.69 11.29
CA LEU A 56 2.96 5.39 11.86
C LEU A 56 2.11 4.36 12.60
N ASP A 57 2.44 4.11 13.85
CA ASP A 57 1.85 3.06 14.69
C ASP A 57 1.02 3.60 15.88
N ARG A 58 0.87 4.93 15.98
CA ARG A 58 0.10 5.62 17.03
C ARG A 58 -0.88 6.62 16.42
N ASP A 59 -2.07 6.73 17.00
CA ASP A 59 -3.10 7.69 16.59
C ASP A 59 -2.61 9.14 16.64
N SER A 60 -1.72 9.46 17.59
CA SER A 60 -1.12 10.79 17.70
C SER A 60 -0.27 11.19 16.50
N GLN A 61 0.25 10.21 15.76
CA GLN A 61 1.10 10.47 14.60
C GLN A 61 0.30 10.75 13.32
N VAL A 62 -0.87 10.14 13.18
CA VAL A 62 -1.62 10.19 11.94
C VAL A 62 -3.12 10.06 12.17
N PRO A 63 -3.87 11.18 12.18
CA PRO A 63 -5.33 11.12 12.21
C PRO A 63 -5.86 10.67 10.83
N LEU A 64 -6.65 9.58 10.83
CA LEU A 64 -7.28 9.01 9.63
C LEU A 64 -8.81 9.00 9.74
N SER A 65 -9.39 9.47 10.84
CA SER A 65 -10.83 9.48 11.04
C SER A 65 -11.55 10.24 9.93
N GLY A 66 -12.56 9.62 9.35
CA GLY A 66 -13.37 10.20 8.28
C GLY A 66 -12.71 10.24 6.89
N CYS A 67 -11.45 9.80 6.73
CA CYS A 67 -10.83 9.78 5.41
C CYS A 67 -11.39 8.68 4.50
N GLN A 68 -11.45 8.95 3.19
CA GLN A 68 -11.84 7.96 2.19
C GLN A 68 -10.75 6.89 2.04
N HIS A 69 -11.07 5.70 1.50
CA HIS A 69 -10.13 4.59 1.36
C HIS A 69 -8.82 4.93 0.64
N SER A 70 -8.88 5.80 -0.35
CA SER A 70 -7.73 6.23 -1.15
C SER A 70 -7.23 7.63 -0.80
N GLU A 71 -7.57 8.13 0.39
CA GLU A 71 -7.03 9.31 1.04
C GLU A 71 -6.08 8.91 2.18
N GLY A 72 -5.70 9.83 3.07
CA GLY A 72 -4.78 9.57 4.18
C GLY A 72 -3.32 9.61 3.73
N ILE A 73 -2.56 8.53 3.95
CA ILE A 73 -1.09 8.50 3.80
C ILE A 73 -0.67 8.13 2.38
N PHE A 74 -0.19 9.14 1.64
CA PHE A 74 0.34 9.01 0.28
C PHE A 74 1.81 8.60 0.28
N ALA A 75 2.51 8.79 -0.86
CA ALA A 75 3.87 8.31 -1.09
C ALA A 75 4.85 8.74 0.01
N PRO A 76 5.42 7.78 0.75
CA PRO A 76 6.46 8.05 1.72
C PRO A 76 7.84 7.99 1.06
N THR A 77 8.80 8.73 1.64
CA THR A 77 10.21 8.57 1.34
C THR A 77 10.99 8.26 2.60
N ILE A 78 11.86 7.23 2.55
CA ILE A 78 12.76 6.87 3.65
C ILE A 78 14.20 7.23 3.31
N ARG A 79 14.90 7.88 4.25
CA ARG A 79 16.33 8.22 4.12
C ARG A 79 17.04 8.06 5.46
N TYR A 80 18.34 7.80 5.40
CA TYR A 80 19.21 7.72 6.56
C TYR A 80 20.36 8.71 6.45
N HIS A 81 20.58 9.52 7.48
CA HIS A 81 21.68 10.48 7.53
C HIS A 81 22.26 10.60 8.93
N LYS A 82 23.57 10.39 9.06
CA LYS A 82 24.36 10.59 10.30
C LYS A 82 23.70 9.98 11.56
N GLY A 83 23.26 8.73 11.48
CA GLY A 83 22.68 8.02 12.64
C GLY A 83 21.22 8.33 12.93
N THR A 84 20.53 8.98 11.99
CA THR A 84 19.10 9.28 12.10
C THR A 84 18.36 8.83 10.85
N TRP A 85 17.27 8.12 11.03
CA TRP A 85 16.30 7.78 10.02
C TRP A 85 15.28 8.91 9.88
N TYR A 86 14.92 9.21 8.66
CA TYR A 86 13.91 10.19 8.28
C TYR A 86 12.89 9.51 7.39
N MET A 87 11.62 9.61 7.72
CA MET A 87 10.52 9.30 6.84
C MET A 87 9.70 10.57 6.63
N ILE A 88 9.44 10.92 5.38
CA ILE A 88 8.60 12.05 5.00
C ILE A 88 7.47 11.55 4.12
N THR A 89 6.27 12.05 4.32
CA THR A 89 5.07 11.70 3.56
C THR A 89 4.03 12.83 3.60
N THR A 90 2.88 12.59 2.97
CA THR A 90 1.72 13.48 2.97
C THR A 90 0.53 12.77 3.57
N ASN A 91 -0.14 13.37 4.57
CA ASN A 91 -1.52 13.03 4.89
C ASN A 91 -2.43 14.01 4.14
N VAL A 92 -3.07 13.54 3.06
CA VAL A 92 -3.93 14.41 2.23
C VAL A 92 -5.26 14.77 2.89
N SER A 93 -5.62 14.08 3.97
CA SER A 93 -6.85 14.30 4.73
C SER A 93 -6.67 15.22 5.95
N ASP A 94 -5.42 15.64 6.25
CA ASP A 94 -5.10 16.47 7.42
C ASP A 94 -4.11 17.58 7.05
N GLN A 95 -3.00 17.73 7.77
CA GLN A 95 -2.07 18.88 7.68
C GLN A 95 -1.05 18.78 6.53
N GLY A 96 -1.18 17.81 5.64
CA GLY A 96 -0.31 17.66 4.46
C GLY A 96 1.04 17.01 4.79
N ASN A 97 2.13 17.65 4.33
CA ASN A 97 3.47 17.09 4.41
C ASN A 97 4.07 17.14 5.82
N PHE A 98 4.63 16.01 6.28
CA PHE A 98 5.28 15.91 7.58
C PHE A 98 6.47 14.96 7.57
N ILE A 99 7.37 15.13 8.55
CA ILE A 99 8.55 14.29 8.77
C ILE A 99 8.41 13.61 10.13
N VAL A 100 8.80 12.35 10.20
CA VAL A 100 9.08 11.64 11.46
C VAL A 100 10.49 11.08 11.44
N THR A 101 11.11 10.96 12.61
CA THR A 101 12.50 10.52 12.73
C THR A 101 12.64 9.36 13.72
N ALA A 102 13.68 8.53 13.54
CA ALA A 102 14.03 7.47 14.48
C ALA A 102 15.55 7.24 14.53
N LYS A 103 16.02 6.56 15.59
CA LYS A 103 17.41 6.09 15.68
C LYS A 103 17.58 4.67 15.16
N ASP A 104 16.50 3.90 15.15
CA ASP A 104 16.44 2.54 14.61
C ASP A 104 15.24 2.48 13.63
N PRO A 105 15.32 1.79 12.49
CA PRO A 105 14.21 1.67 11.56
C PRO A 105 13.03 0.88 12.13
N ARG A 106 13.25 0.16 13.24
CA ARG A 106 12.19 -0.50 14.01
C ARG A 106 11.44 0.45 14.94
N GLY A 107 11.90 1.70 15.05
CA GLY A 107 11.32 2.71 15.92
C GLY A 107 11.96 2.74 17.34
N PRO A 108 11.33 3.42 18.31
CA PRO A 108 10.13 4.21 18.08
C PRO A 108 10.39 5.42 17.17
N TRP A 109 9.42 5.71 16.30
CA TRP A 109 9.44 6.90 15.45
C TRP A 109 8.89 8.10 16.22
N SER A 110 9.37 9.31 15.93
CA SER A 110 8.92 10.54 16.59
C SER A 110 7.46 10.89 16.28
N GLU A 111 6.92 11.85 17.01
CA GLU A 111 5.73 12.58 16.58
C GLU A 111 6.03 13.40 15.31
N PRO A 112 5.01 13.74 14.49
CA PRO A 112 5.17 14.43 13.22
C PRO A 112 5.71 15.86 13.39
N TYR A 113 6.66 16.21 12.53
CA TYR A 113 7.07 17.59 12.26
C TYR A 113 6.37 18.05 10.98
N TYR A 114 5.26 18.77 11.11
CA TYR A 114 4.50 19.28 9.97
C TYR A 114 5.24 20.43 9.29
N LEU A 115 5.31 20.37 7.95
CA LEU A 115 6.01 21.39 7.15
C LEU A 115 5.12 22.60 6.83
N GLY A 116 3.86 22.55 7.26
CA GLY A 116 2.88 23.64 7.13
C GLY A 116 2.19 23.70 5.76
N GLU A 117 1.06 24.38 5.72
CA GLU A 117 0.22 24.54 4.52
C GLU A 117 0.96 25.19 3.32
N SER A 118 2.04 25.95 3.59
CA SER A 118 2.83 26.61 2.56
C SER A 118 3.54 25.65 1.61
N THR A 119 3.73 24.38 2.00
CA THR A 119 4.34 23.39 1.14
C THR A 119 3.39 22.94 0.03
N GLY A 120 2.13 22.63 0.36
CA GLY A 120 1.14 22.12 -0.59
C GLY A 120 1.59 20.86 -1.34
N GLY A 121 0.69 20.23 -2.09
CA GLY A 121 1.04 19.10 -2.94
C GLY A 121 1.34 17.80 -2.19
N ILE A 122 1.98 16.87 -2.89
CA ILE A 122 2.19 15.49 -2.46
C ILE A 122 3.61 15.00 -2.80
N ASP A 123 3.91 13.75 -2.46
CA ASP A 123 5.12 13.01 -2.81
C ASP A 123 6.42 13.72 -2.40
N PRO A 124 6.55 14.11 -1.13
CA PRO A 124 7.77 14.77 -0.67
C PRO A 124 8.93 13.78 -0.57
N SER A 125 10.13 14.25 -0.89
CA SER A 125 11.36 13.49 -0.73
C SER A 125 12.45 14.34 -0.09
N LEU A 126 13.41 13.69 0.58
CA LEU A 126 14.58 14.33 1.17
C LEU A 126 15.85 13.86 0.46
N PHE A 127 16.77 14.80 0.28
CA PHE A 127 18.11 14.52 -0.22
C PHE A 127 19.15 15.20 0.68
N PHE A 128 20.16 14.46 1.09
CA PHE A 128 21.30 14.95 1.87
C PHE A 128 22.51 15.06 0.98
N ASP A 129 22.99 16.28 0.76
CA ASP A 129 24.18 16.54 -0.05
C ASP A 129 25.48 16.25 0.74
N ASP A 130 26.60 16.19 0.04
CA ASP A 130 27.92 15.88 0.59
C ASP A 130 28.38 16.88 1.63
N ASP A 131 27.95 18.13 1.56
CA ASP A 131 28.24 19.18 2.55
C ASP A 131 27.34 19.10 3.80
N GLY A 132 26.36 18.18 3.81
CA GLY A 132 25.39 17.98 4.87
C GLY A 132 24.12 18.82 4.76
N THR A 133 23.99 19.60 3.69
CA THR A 133 22.73 20.34 3.41
C THR A 133 21.62 19.34 3.09
N CYS A 134 20.45 19.53 3.70
CA CYS A 134 19.26 18.74 3.38
C CYS A 134 18.34 19.55 2.45
N TYR A 135 17.95 18.92 1.35
CA TYR A 135 16.99 19.45 0.41
C TYR A 135 15.69 18.67 0.47
N TYR A 136 14.59 19.41 0.57
CA TYR A 136 13.24 18.94 0.31
C TYR A 136 12.96 19.07 -1.18
N ILE A 137 12.34 18.08 -1.77
CA ILE A 137 11.78 18.11 -3.12
C ILE A 137 10.36 17.54 -3.08
N GLY A 138 9.42 18.16 -3.78
CA GLY A 138 8.02 17.75 -3.80
C GLY A 138 7.31 18.19 -5.06
N GLN A 139 6.08 17.72 -5.21
CA GLN A 139 5.16 18.05 -6.29
C GLN A 139 4.01 18.87 -5.74
N ARG A 140 3.55 19.86 -6.49
CA ARG A 140 2.31 20.60 -6.20
C ARG A 140 1.59 21.06 -7.47
N PRO A 141 0.29 21.34 -7.37
CA PRO A 141 -0.41 22.10 -8.39
C PRO A 141 0.34 23.39 -8.70
N ARG A 142 0.36 23.80 -9.97
CA ARG A 142 1.07 25.02 -10.37
C ARG A 142 0.59 26.24 -9.57
N SER A 143 1.49 26.87 -8.86
CA SER A 143 1.20 28.00 -7.95
C SER A 143 0.59 29.21 -8.64
N ALA A 144 0.92 29.45 -9.93
CA ALA A 144 0.36 30.52 -10.76
C ALA A 144 -0.96 30.16 -11.46
N GLY A 145 -1.64 29.07 -11.04
CA GLY A 145 -2.88 28.55 -11.62
C GLY A 145 -2.66 27.60 -12.81
N TYR A 146 -3.62 26.71 -13.03
CA TYR A 146 -3.54 25.68 -14.05
C TYR A 146 -3.63 26.25 -15.47
N ARG A 147 -2.79 25.74 -16.38
CA ARG A 147 -2.86 25.97 -17.83
C ARG A 147 -3.63 24.85 -18.53
N TYR A 148 -3.67 23.66 -17.91
CA TYR A 148 -4.38 22.45 -18.34
C TYR A 148 -4.59 21.53 -17.13
N ASN A 149 -5.44 20.53 -17.24
CA ASN A 149 -5.67 19.56 -16.16
C ASN A 149 -4.39 18.77 -15.86
N GLY A 150 -4.01 18.66 -14.57
CA GLY A 150 -2.78 18.01 -14.14
C GLY A 150 -1.51 18.84 -14.38
N ASP A 151 -1.63 20.17 -14.55
CA ASP A 151 -0.49 21.10 -14.64
C ASP A 151 0.13 21.29 -13.27
N CYS A 152 1.13 20.45 -12.98
CA CYS A 152 1.88 20.46 -11.74
C CYS A 152 3.32 20.94 -11.95
N GLU A 153 3.96 21.30 -10.85
CA GLU A 153 5.36 21.73 -10.79
C GLU A 153 6.10 20.96 -9.70
N ILE A 154 7.37 20.62 -9.96
CA ILE A 154 8.30 20.07 -8.99
C ILE A 154 9.21 21.21 -8.52
N TRP A 155 9.36 21.35 -7.21
CA TRP A 155 10.23 22.37 -6.62
C TRP A 155 11.18 21.79 -5.59
N ILE A 156 12.30 22.48 -5.38
CA ILE A 156 13.29 22.19 -4.35
C ILE A 156 13.33 23.34 -3.34
N GLN A 157 13.58 22.99 -2.09
CA GLN A 157 13.72 23.93 -0.99
C GLN A 157 14.71 23.37 0.05
N THR A 158 15.52 24.22 0.68
CA THR A 158 16.40 23.78 1.76
C THR A 158 15.60 23.49 3.02
N LEU A 159 15.85 22.32 3.65
CA LEU A 159 15.29 21.96 4.95
C LEU A 159 16.34 22.21 6.04
N ASP A 160 15.98 22.97 7.05
CA ASP A 160 16.75 23.13 8.28
C ASP A 160 16.46 21.95 9.22
N LEU A 161 17.46 21.10 9.46
CA LEU A 161 17.30 19.87 10.25
C LEU A 161 17.20 20.11 11.77
N ASP A 162 17.66 21.27 12.25
CA ASP A 162 17.59 21.59 13.68
C ASP A 162 16.16 22.05 14.06
N THR A 163 15.50 22.75 13.14
CA THR A 163 14.16 23.28 13.36
C THR A 163 13.06 22.47 12.66
N MET A 164 13.42 21.57 11.74
CA MET A 164 12.52 20.85 10.83
C MET A 164 11.62 21.81 10.03
N GLN A 165 12.17 22.95 9.59
CA GLN A 165 11.47 23.97 8.83
C GLN A 165 12.12 24.24 7.48
N LEU A 166 11.31 24.51 6.46
CA LEU A 166 11.79 24.88 5.14
C LEU A 166 12.25 26.32 5.11
N LYS A 167 13.41 26.59 4.47
CA LYS A 167 13.91 27.95 4.25
C LYS A 167 13.15 28.62 3.10
N PRO A 168 13.12 29.96 3.02
CA PRO A 168 12.37 30.70 2.01
C PRO A 168 13.09 30.76 0.65
N ASP A 169 13.64 29.63 0.18
CA ASP A 169 14.43 29.50 -1.05
C ASP A 169 13.77 28.59 -2.11
N ALA A 170 12.45 28.41 -2.03
CA ALA A 170 11.69 27.56 -2.92
C ALA A 170 11.95 27.87 -4.41
N THR A 171 12.43 26.88 -5.16
CA THR A 171 12.75 27.00 -6.57
C THR A 171 12.04 25.95 -7.39
N ILE A 172 11.24 26.36 -8.38
CA ILE A 172 10.61 25.45 -9.33
C ILE A 172 11.71 24.94 -10.29
N VAL A 173 11.88 23.63 -10.34
CA VAL A 173 12.96 22.99 -11.11
C VAL A 173 12.46 22.26 -12.34
N LEU A 174 11.25 21.68 -12.31
CA LEU A 174 10.65 20.98 -13.45
C LEU A 174 9.14 21.27 -13.56
N THR A 175 8.65 21.23 -14.79
CA THR A 175 7.22 21.29 -15.11
C THR A 175 6.92 20.41 -16.32
N GLY A 176 5.70 19.89 -16.45
CA GLY A 176 5.26 19.16 -17.64
C GLY A 176 4.89 20.01 -18.84
N PHE A 177 4.99 21.35 -18.74
CA PHE A 177 4.35 22.30 -19.67
C PHE A 177 4.71 22.14 -21.15
N GLN A 178 5.96 21.98 -21.47
CA GLN A 178 6.41 21.88 -22.88
C GLN A 178 5.83 20.67 -23.61
N ARG A 179 5.58 19.59 -22.88
CA ARG A 179 4.99 18.35 -23.39
C ARG A 179 3.50 18.22 -23.10
N LYS A 180 2.94 19.16 -22.33
CA LYS A 180 1.61 19.04 -21.70
C LYS A 180 1.47 17.74 -20.90
N ALA A 181 2.57 17.28 -20.29
CA ALA A 181 2.54 16.14 -19.39
C ALA A 181 1.71 16.50 -18.15
N ILE A 182 0.82 15.59 -17.78
CA ILE A 182 -0.02 15.73 -16.59
C ILE A 182 0.66 15.06 -15.41
N TRP A 183 0.47 15.63 -14.22
CA TRP A 183 0.96 15.14 -12.94
C TRP A 183 2.44 14.70 -13.00
N PRO A 184 3.41 15.63 -13.22
CA PRO A 184 4.78 15.35 -12.82
C PRO A 184 4.81 15.22 -11.31
N GLU A 185 5.11 14.02 -10.79
CA GLU A 185 4.96 13.63 -9.39
C GLU A 185 6.06 12.64 -8.96
N GLY A 186 6.10 12.22 -7.68
CA GLY A 186 7.05 11.25 -7.16
C GLY A 186 8.52 11.65 -7.34
N PRO A 187 8.95 12.88 -7.05
CA PRO A 187 10.31 13.29 -7.34
C PRO A 187 11.31 12.77 -6.30
N HIS A 188 12.41 12.19 -6.77
CA HIS A 188 13.59 11.86 -5.96
C HIS A 188 14.83 12.51 -6.52
N LEU A 189 15.69 13.03 -5.62
CA LEU A 189 16.95 13.69 -5.98
C LEU A 189 18.14 12.79 -5.69
N TYR A 190 19.09 12.73 -6.63
CA TYR A 190 20.34 11.98 -6.50
C TYR A 190 21.52 12.82 -6.93
N LYS A 191 22.72 12.44 -6.48
CA LYS A 191 23.99 13.02 -6.95
C LYS A 191 24.92 11.94 -7.45
N LYS A 192 25.40 12.09 -8.68
CA LYS A 192 26.33 11.15 -9.30
C LYS A 192 27.23 11.87 -10.31
N ASP A 193 28.53 11.58 -10.25
CA ASP A 193 29.55 12.09 -11.18
C ASP A 193 29.48 13.63 -11.38
N GLY A 194 29.18 14.35 -10.29
CA GLY A 194 29.09 15.82 -10.26
C GLY A 194 27.83 16.40 -10.91
N TYR A 195 26.81 15.58 -11.13
CA TYR A 195 25.46 16.01 -11.52
C TYR A 195 24.45 15.69 -10.42
N TYR A 196 23.44 16.54 -10.29
CA TYR A 196 22.19 16.26 -9.60
C TYR A 196 21.17 15.71 -10.58
N TYR A 197 20.48 14.65 -10.20
CA TYR A 197 19.45 14.00 -11.02
C TYR A 197 18.11 14.08 -10.30
N ILE A 198 17.05 14.43 -11.02
CA ILE A 198 15.67 14.32 -10.54
C ILE A 198 15.00 13.20 -11.32
N LEU A 199 14.69 12.10 -10.63
CA LEU A 199 13.78 11.07 -11.10
C LEU A 199 12.37 11.50 -10.73
N HIS A 200 11.40 11.32 -11.62
CA HIS A 200 9.99 11.61 -11.32
C HIS A 200 9.06 10.80 -12.21
N ALA A 201 7.78 10.74 -11.86
CA ALA A 201 6.74 10.14 -12.67
C ALA A 201 5.98 11.19 -13.49
N GLU A 202 5.31 10.77 -14.56
CA GLU A 202 4.35 11.56 -15.32
C GLU A 202 3.14 10.71 -15.74
N SER A 203 2.01 11.37 -15.99
CA SER A 203 0.74 10.81 -16.51
C SER A 203 -0.12 10.06 -15.51
N GLY A 204 0.19 10.17 -14.22
CA GLY A 204 -0.53 9.51 -13.15
C GLY A 204 -0.52 7.98 -13.25
N THR A 205 -1.10 7.33 -12.27
CA THR A 205 -1.11 5.86 -12.16
C THR A 205 -2.12 5.20 -13.13
N SER A 206 -1.88 5.35 -14.43
CA SER A 206 -2.67 4.83 -15.56
C SER A 206 -1.79 4.03 -16.53
N ILE A 207 -2.37 3.49 -17.60
CA ILE A 207 -1.61 2.82 -18.68
C ILE A 207 -0.58 3.75 -19.34
N HIS A 208 -0.68 5.06 -19.15
CA HIS A 208 0.26 6.05 -19.68
C HIS A 208 1.37 6.41 -18.70
N HIS A 209 1.35 5.89 -17.48
CA HIS A 209 2.35 6.13 -16.45
C HIS A 209 3.77 5.90 -16.95
N SER A 210 4.71 6.72 -16.49
CA SER A 210 6.09 6.67 -16.98
C SER A 210 7.07 7.23 -15.96
N VAL A 211 8.30 6.71 -16.00
CA VAL A 211 9.45 7.21 -15.22
C VAL A 211 10.28 8.13 -16.10
N MET A 212 10.53 9.33 -15.61
CA MET A 212 11.27 10.40 -16.27
C MET A 212 12.51 10.73 -15.45
N ILE A 213 13.55 11.26 -16.11
CA ILE A 213 14.73 11.76 -15.41
C ILE A 213 15.27 13.03 -16.07
N ALA A 214 15.80 13.93 -15.24
CA ALA A 214 16.50 15.14 -15.66
C ALA A 214 17.77 15.33 -14.82
N ARG A 215 18.77 16.08 -15.31
CA ARG A 215 20.00 16.36 -14.56
C ARG A 215 20.44 17.80 -14.65
N SER A 216 21.23 18.24 -13.68
CA SER A 216 21.85 19.56 -13.62
C SER A 216 23.20 19.52 -12.92
N LYS A 217 24.05 20.51 -13.18
CA LYS A 217 25.28 20.75 -12.40
C LYS A 217 25.00 21.50 -11.08
N ASN A 218 23.82 22.08 -10.93
CA ASN A 218 23.41 22.82 -9.76
C ASN A 218 22.08 22.25 -9.24
N VAL A 219 21.96 22.06 -7.93
CA VAL A 219 20.77 21.50 -7.30
C VAL A 219 19.48 22.27 -7.61
N PHE A 220 19.58 23.58 -7.76
CA PHE A 220 18.46 24.45 -8.14
C PHE A 220 18.30 24.61 -9.67
N GLY A 221 19.03 23.82 -10.46
CA GLY A 221 18.93 23.83 -11.92
C GLY A 221 19.81 24.89 -12.62
N PRO A 222 19.58 25.13 -13.93
CA PRO A 222 18.52 24.52 -14.75
C PRO A 222 18.77 23.03 -15.02
N TYR A 223 17.70 22.24 -15.07
CA TYR A 223 17.75 20.82 -15.38
C TYR A 223 17.51 20.56 -16.87
N GLU A 224 18.33 19.69 -17.45
CA GLU A 224 18.13 19.12 -18.79
C GLU A 224 17.47 17.74 -18.70
N TYR A 225 16.45 17.49 -19.50
CA TYR A 225 15.81 16.18 -19.59
C TYR A 225 16.68 15.17 -20.33
N CYS A 226 16.65 13.91 -19.89
CA CYS A 226 17.25 12.81 -20.64
C CYS A 226 16.64 12.74 -22.05
N PRO A 227 17.49 12.67 -23.11
CA PRO A 227 17.00 12.55 -24.50
C PRO A 227 16.16 11.29 -24.73
N CYS A 228 16.37 10.25 -23.92
CA CYS A 228 15.69 8.96 -24.04
C CYS A 228 14.43 8.85 -23.15
N ASN A 229 13.98 9.95 -22.53
CA ASN A 229 12.76 9.92 -21.71
C ASN A 229 11.52 9.52 -22.51
N PRO A 230 10.60 8.72 -21.90
CA PRO A 230 10.68 8.11 -20.57
C PRO A 230 11.74 7.00 -20.51
N ILE A 231 12.47 6.93 -19.38
CA ILE A 231 13.48 5.87 -19.20
C ILE A 231 12.86 4.51 -18.87
N LEU A 232 11.59 4.49 -18.43
CA LEU A 232 10.79 3.28 -18.26
C LEU A 232 9.30 3.63 -18.40
N THR A 233 8.57 2.83 -19.18
CA THR A 233 7.11 2.85 -19.29
C THR A 233 6.66 1.61 -20.05
N HIS A 234 5.44 1.13 -19.78
CA HIS A 234 4.82 0.05 -20.56
C HIS A 234 3.72 0.54 -21.53
N ARG A 235 3.47 1.86 -21.61
CA ARG A 235 2.41 2.41 -22.48
C ARG A 235 2.54 1.99 -23.96
N HIS A 236 3.76 1.74 -24.43
CA HIS A 236 4.04 1.31 -25.80
C HIS A 236 3.84 -0.20 -26.02
N LEU A 237 3.66 -0.98 -24.94
CA LEU A 237 3.35 -2.41 -25.01
C LEU A 237 1.85 -2.69 -25.11
N GLY A 238 1.02 -1.66 -24.88
CA GLY A 238 -0.45 -1.71 -24.99
C GLY A 238 -1.14 -2.19 -23.71
N ALA A 239 -2.44 -1.91 -23.62
CA ALA A 239 -3.26 -2.15 -22.42
C ALA A 239 -3.51 -3.64 -22.11
N GLN A 240 -3.18 -4.54 -23.04
CA GLN A 240 -3.32 -6.00 -22.85
C GLN A 240 -2.00 -6.64 -22.37
N TYR A 241 -0.93 -5.86 -22.19
CA TYR A 241 0.32 -6.38 -21.65
C TYR A 241 0.12 -6.80 -20.19
N PRO A 242 0.73 -7.92 -19.74
CA PRO A 242 0.50 -8.46 -18.38
C PRO A 242 0.85 -7.52 -17.23
N VAL A 243 1.75 -6.56 -17.45
CA VAL A 243 2.19 -5.57 -16.47
C VAL A 243 1.95 -4.17 -17.04
N THR A 244 1.15 -3.36 -16.37
CA THR A 244 0.73 -2.01 -16.81
C THR A 244 1.01 -0.95 -15.75
N CYS A 245 0.71 0.31 -16.03
CA CYS A 245 0.78 1.43 -15.08
C CYS A 245 2.18 1.67 -14.47
N VAL A 246 3.26 1.38 -15.23
CA VAL A 246 4.63 1.41 -14.73
C VAL A 246 5.13 2.84 -14.54
N GLY A 247 5.39 3.24 -13.30
CA GLY A 247 5.89 4.57 -12.94
C GLY A 247 6.17 4.70 -11.45
N HIS A 248 6.37 5.92 -10.95
CA HIS A 248 6.64 6.24 -9.55
C HIS A 248 7.73 5.35 -8.95
N ALA A 249 8.99 5.68 -9.25
CA ALA A 249 10.15 4.84 -8.96
C ALA A 249 11.15 5.55 -8.04
N ASP A 250 11.94 4.77 -7.30
CA ASP A 250 13.12 5.24 -6.56
C ASP A 250 14.35 4.40 -6.94
N LEU A 251 15.55 4.99 -6.91
CA LEU A 251 16.82 4.36 -7.28
C LEU A 251 17.68 4.08 -6.06
N VAL A 252 18.41 2.97 -6.10
CA VAL A 252 19.39 2.62 -5.07
C VAL A 252 20.63 1.99 -5.70
N ASP A 253 21.82 2.30 -5.15
CA ASP A 253 23.06 1.57 -5.43
C ASP A 253 23.33 0.53 -4.35
N ASP A 254 24.06 -0.55 -4.70
CA ASP A 254 24.45 -1.59 -3.76
C ASP A 254 25.84 -1.34 -3.11
N GLY A 255 26.46 -0.20 -3.39
CA GLY A 255 27.80 0.12 -2.92
C GLY A 255 28.94 -0.59 -3.67
N ASN A 256 28.62 -1.51 -4.59
CA ASN A 256 29.58 -2.26 -5.42
C ASN A 256 29.52 -1.83 -6.90
N GLY A 257 28.78 -0.76 -7.19
CA GLY A 257 28.66 -0.20 -8.54
C GLY A 257 27.42 -0.64 -9.30
N ASN A 258 26.62 -1.57 -8.77
CA ASN A 258 25.34 -1.93 -9.36
C ASN A 258 24.24 -0.98 -8.88
N TRP A 259 23.31 -0.67 -9.79
CA TRP A 259 22.16 0.19 -9.51
C TRP A 259 20.86 -0.56 -9.79
N TYR A 260 19.86 -0.27 -8.98
CA TYR A 260 18.54 -0.86 -9.07
C TYR A 260 17.46 0.21 -8.96
N MET A 261 16.30 -0.12 -9.51
CA MET A 261 15.09 0.69 -9.43
C MET A 261 14.00 -0.14 -8.78
N VAL A 262 13.37 0.38 -7.73
CA VAL A 262 12.05 -0.07 -7.30
C VAL A 262 11.01 0.80 -7.98
N VAL A 263 9.92 0.21 -8.45
CA VAL A 263 8.91 0.90 -9.25
C VAL A 263 7.55 0.27 -9.07
N LEU A 264 6.49 1.06 -9.00
CA LEU A 264 5.14 0.50 -8.98
C LEU A 264 4.69 0.06 -10.37
N ALA A 265 3.88 -1.01 -10.39
CA ALA A 265 3.11 -1.42 -11.55
C ALA A 265 1.88 -2.23 -11.14
N CYS A 266 0.97 -2.46 -12.08
CA CYS A 266 -0.21 -3.31 -11.90
C CYS A 266 -0.11 -4.58 -12.75
N ARG A 267 -0.70 -5.67 -12.24
CA ARG A 267 -0.89 -6.93 -13.00
C ARG A 267 -2.39 -7.20 -13.18
N PRO A 268 -3.04 -6.58 -14.17
CA PRO A 268 -4.46 -6.80 -14.38
C PRO A 268 -4.77 -8.23 -14.84
N ASN A 269 -5.88 -8.78 -14.38
CA ASN A 269 -6.45 -10.03 -14.88
C ASN A 269 -7.66 -9.68 -15.75
N GLN A 270 -7.64 -10.05 -17.04
CA GLN A 270 -8.68 -9.69 -18.01
C GLN A 270 -9.01 -8.17 -18.04
N GLY A 271 -8.01 -7.31 -17.75
CA GLY A 271 -8.18 -5.87 -17.71
C GLY A 271 -8.70 -5.28 -16.39
N TYR A 272 -8.77 -6.08 -15.32
CA TYR A 272 -9.24 -5.67 -13.99
C TYR A 272 -8.14 -5.90 -12.95
N THR A 273 -7.95 -4.95 -12.04
CA THR A 273 -6.91 -4.95 -11.01
C THR A 273 -7.53 -5.04 -9.62
N LEU A 274 -7.42 -6.21 -8.96
CA LEU A 274 -7.84 -6.41 -7.56
C LEU A 274 -6.67 -6.24 -6.57
N LEU A 275 -5.45 -6.59 -7.00
CA LEU A 275 -4.26 -6.56 -6.14
C LEU A 275 -3.72 -5.15 -5.88
N GLY A 276 -4.23 -4.16 -6.61
CA GLY A 276 -3.72 -2.80 -6.56
C GLY A 276 -2.37 -2.63 -7.28
N ARG A 277 -1.62 -1.63 -6.85
CA ARG A 277 -0.28 -1.32 -7.36
C ARG A 277 0.76 -2.05 -6.53
N GLU A 278 1.59 -2.85 -7.18
CA GLU A 278 2.60 -3.72 -6.59
C GLU A 278 4.00 -3.17 -6.84
N THR A 279 5.00 -3.57 -6.04
CA THR A 279 6.38 -3.12 -6.22
C THR A 279 7.20 -4.13 -7.03
N PHE A 280 7.86 -3.62 -8.06
CA PHE A 280 8.74 -4.35 -8.97
C PHE A 280 10.19 -3.89 -8.82
N LEU A 281 11.12 -4.76 -9.21
CA LEU A 281 12.56 -4.49 -9.27
C LEU A 281 13.04 -4.46 -10.72
N ALA A 282 13.91 -3.49 -11.04
CA ALA A 282 14.61 -3.45 -12.31
C ALA A 282 16.10 -3.15 -12.10
N LYS A 283 16.95 -3.65 -13.00
CA LYS A 283 18.38 -3.31 -13.05
C LYS A 283 18.58 -1.97 -13.75
N VAL A 284 19.57 -1.22 -13.32
CA VAL A 284 19.93 0.07 -13.93
C VAL A 284 21.41 0.07 -14.25
N THR A 285 21.76 0.37 -15.49
CA THR A 285 23.13 0.70 -15.93
C THR A 285 23.24 2.19 -16.20
N TRP A 286 24.46 2.72 -16.24
CA TRP A 286 24.71 4.13 -16.55
C TRP A 286 25.52 4.23 -17.85
N GLU A 287 24.95 4.89 -18.85
CA GLU A 287 25.55 5.08 -20.17
C GLU A 287 25.50 6.58 -20.53
N ASP A 288 26.63 7.15 -20.94
CA ASP A 288 26.79 8.58 -21.30
C ASP A 288 26.25 9.54 -20.22
N GLY A 289 26.33 9.11 -18.94
CA GLY A 289 25.84 9.89 -17.79
C GLY A 289 24.32 9.88 -17.62
N TRP A 290 23.61 8.88 -18.18
CA TRP A 290 22.19 8.66 -18.01
C TRP A 290 21.88 7.22 -17.58
N PRO A 291 20.85 6.99 -16.76
CA PRO A 291 20.44 5.64 -16.39
C PRO A 291 19.68 4.96 -17.53
N VAL A 292 20.02 3.70 -17.75
CA VAL A 292 19.34 2.81 -18.68
C VAL A 292 18.72 1.67 -17.88
N VAL A 293 17.39 1.59 -17.88
CA VAL A 293 16.66 0.57 -17.13
C VAL A 293 16.53 -0.70 -17.96
N ASN A 294 16.91 -1.83 -17.39
CA ASN A 294 16.92 -3.15 -18.06
C ASN A 294 17.53 -3.07 -19.46
N ALA A 295 18.81 -2.69 -19.54
CA ALA A 295 19.53 -2.48 -20.79
C ALA A 295 19.38 -3.66 -21.76
N GLY A 296 19.02 -3.36 -23.02
CA GLY A 296 18.73 -4.36 -24.05
C GLY A 296 17.33 -4.98 -24.00
N VAL A 297 16.54 -4.71 -22.95
CA VAL A 297 15.17 -5.22 -22.77
C VAL A 297 14.15 -4.08 -22.87
N GLY A 298 14.31 -3.01 -22.10
CA GLY A 298 13.50 -1.80 -22.14
C GLY A 298 12.11 -1.90 -21.51
N HIS A 299 11.83 -2.97 -20.78
CA HIS A 299 10.59 -3.17 -20.01
C HIS A 299 10.90 -3.95 -18.70
N LEU A 300 9.93 -4.08 -17.80
CA LEU A 300 10.08 -4.89 -16.59
C LEU A 300 10.19 -6.38 -16.95
N GLU A 301 11.22 -7.03 -16.42
CA GLU A 301 11.43 -8.48 -16.60
C GLU A 301 10.61 -9.26 -15.57
N GLU A 302 10.09 -10.42 -15.93
CA GLU A 302 9.39 -11.32 -15.00
C GLU A 302 10.36 -11.85 -13.93
N VAL A 303 11.60 -12.13 -14.30
CA VAL A 303 12.65 -12.62 -13.40
C VAL A 303 13.87 -11.72 -13.50
N VAL A 304 14.30 -11.16 -12.38
CA VAL A 304 15.51 -10.33 -12.28
C VAL A 304 16.63 -11.16 -11.68
N THR A 305 17.78 -11.23 -12.38
CA THR A 305 18.97 -11.91 -11.88
C THR A 305 19.95 -10.90 -11.30
N LEU A 306 20.34 -11.12 -10.04
CA LEU A 306 21.21 -10.24 -9.25
C LEU A 306 22.58 -10.89 -9.03
N PRO A 307 23.66 -10.10 -8.87
CA PRO A 307 25.03 -10.61 -8.70
C PRO A 307 25.31 -11.11 -7.26
N TYR A 308 24.29 -11.40 -6.48
CA TYR A 308 24.41 -11.90 -5.11
C TYR A 308 24.46 -13.42 -5.07
N GLU A 309 25.00 -13.96 -3.98
CA GLU A 309 24.89 -15.38 -3.63
C GLU A 309 23.71 -15.59 -2.70
N GLY A 310 22.95 -16.65 -2.88
CA GLY A 310 21.79 -16.96 -2.04
C GLY A 310 20.89 -18.03 -2.66
N GLN A 311 19.84 -18.38 -1.95
CA GLN A 311 18.78 -19.21 -2.47
C GLN A 311 17.76 -18.32 -3.19
N PRO A 312 17.21 -18.76 -4.32
CA PRO A 312 16.07 -18.06 -4.95
C PRO A 312 14.91 -17.92 -3.94
N SER A 313 14.05 -16.91 -4.14
CA SER A 313 12.78 -16.89 -3.43
C SER A 313 12.02 -18.19 -3.69
N ASP A 314 11.63 -18.89 -2.63
CA ASP A 314 10.94 -20.16 -2.76
C ASP A 314 9.58 -19.97 -3.48
N ASP A 315 9.35 -20.75 -4.54
CA ASP A 315 8.05 -20.88 -5.21
C ASP A 315 7.05 -21.75 -4.40
N VAL A 316 7.21 -21.80 -3.08
CA VAL A 316 6.28 -22.53 -2.21
C VAL A 316 5.04 -21.68 -1.98
N PRO A 317 3.83 -22.20 -2.26
CA PRO A 317 2.60 -21.47 -2.02
C PRO A 317 2.52 -20.94 -0.59
N GLN A 318 2.29 -19.63 -0.45
CA GLN A 318 2.27 -18.98 0.86
C GLN A 318 1.04 -19.43 1.66
N CYS A 319 1.27 -19.81 2.92
CA CYS A 319 0.22 -20.07 3.89
C CYS A 319 0.58 -19.41 5.22
N LYS A 320 -0.18 -18.40 5.61
CA LYS A 320 -0.01 -17.68 6.88
C LYS A 320 -1.23 -17.92 7.76
N THR A 321 -1.00 -18.34 8.99
CA THR A 321 -2.05 -18.49 10.01
C THR A 321 -1.69 -17.62 11.22
N TYR A 322 -2.63 -16.82 11.66
CA TYR A 322 -2.54 -15.97 12.84
C TYR A 322 -3.44 -16.57 13.93
N THR A 323 -2.85 -16.87 15.08
CA THR A 323 -3.50 -17.54 16.23
C THR A 323 -3.65 -16.61 17.45
N PHE A 324 -3.25 -15.35 17.32
CA PHE A 324 -3.41 -14.29 18.33
C PHE A 324 -2.81 -14.62 19.71
N ASP A 325 -1.76 -15.42 19.75
CA ASP A 325 -1.06 -15.91 20.95
C ASP A 325 0.15 -15.03 21.37
N THR A 326 0.34 -13.91 20.68
CA THR A 326 1.41 -12.93 20.96
C THR A 326 0.85 -11.68 21.63
N PRO A 327 1.65 -10.93 22.41
CA PRO A 327 1.17 -9.74 23.14
C PRO A 327 0.86 -8.54 22.23
N SER A 328 1.16 -8.63 20.95
CA SER A 328 0.88 -7.60 19.95
C SER A 328 0.38 -8.23 18.66
N LEU A 329 -0.41 -7.49 17.91
CA LEU A 329 -0.84 -7.91 16.57
C LEU A 329 0.37 -8.03 15.63
N PRO A 330 0.37 -9.03 14.73
CA PRO A 330 1.33 -9.10 13.62
C PRO A 330 1.39 -7.81 12.81
N LEU A 331 2.59 -7.41 12.40
CA LEU A 331 2.86 -6.12 11.72
C LEU A 331 2.12 -5.96 10.39
N GLU A 332 1.80 -7.06 9.71
CA GLU A 332 1.09 -7.07 8.44
C GLU A 332 -0.43 -6.89 8.55
N LEU A 333 -0.99 -7.01 9.77
CA LEU A 333 -2.42 -6.84 9.98
C LEU A 333 -2.79 -5.35 10.07
N LEU A 334 -3.85 -5.01 9.37
CA LEU A 334 -4.33 -3.65 9.17
C LEU A 334 -5.74 -3.48 9.72
N THR A 335 -6.00 -2.30 10.26
CA THR A 335 -7.36 -1.79 10.46
C THR A 335 -7.66 -0.72 9.41
N LEU A 336 -8.93 -0.46 9.19
CA LEU A 336 -9.37 0.65 8.35
C LEU A 336 -9.50 1.89 9.25
N ARG A 337 -8.67 2.91 8.98
CA ARG A 337 -8.46 4.08 9.84
C ARG A 337 -7.82 3.71 11.18
N ASN A 338 -7.76 4.61 12.12
CA ASN A 338 -7.18 4.34 13.44
C ASN A 338 -8.27 4.02 14.51
N HIS A 339 -7.99 4.19 15.79
CA HIS A 339 -8.83 3.85 16.95
C HIS A 339 -8.98 2.36 17.25
N ARG A 340 -7.88 1.60 17.07
CA ARG A 340 -7.86 0.15 17.36
C ARG A 340 -8.41 -0.21 18.75
N ASP A 341 -8.18 0.61 19.73
CA ASP A 341 -8.56 0.35 21.14
C ASP A 341 -10.08 0.36 21.38
N HIS A 342 -10.86 0.84 20.41
CA HIS A 342 -12.32 0.91 20.51
C HIS A 342 -13.03 -0.18 19.70
N GLU A 343 -12.40 -0.70 18.65
CA GLU A 343 -12.99 -1.68 17.73
C GLU A 343 -12.53 -3.10 18.02
N LEU A 344 -11.35 -3.28 18.61
CA LEU A 344 -10.79 -4.61 18.87
C LEU A 344 -9.94 -4.66 20.15
N GLU A 345 -9.90 -5.84 20.76
CA GLU A 345 -9.01 -6.19 21.86
C GLU A 345 -8.28 -7.51 21.57
N LEU A 346 -6.98 -7.56 21.86
CA LEU A 346 -6.18 -8.77 21.74
C LEU A 346 -6.10 -9.47 23.11
N HIS A 347 -6.61 -10.69 23.19
CA HIS A 347 -6.57 -11.55 24.37
C HIS A 347 -5.59 -12.71 24.13
N ALA A 348 -4.30 -12.42 24.26
CA ALA A 348 -3.23 -13.36 23.91
C ALA A 348 -3.24 -14.66 24.73
N GLU A 349 -3.63 -14.60 26.01
CA GLU A 349 -3.74 -15.79 26.88
C GLU A 349 -4.90 -16.71 26.46
N GLU A 350 -5.94 -16.18 25.83
CA GLU A 350 -7.09 -16.91 25.33
C GLU A 350 -6.92 -17.28 23.84
N HIS A 351 -5.86 -16.81 23.19
CA HIS A 351 -5.57 -16.98 21.75
C HIS A 351 -6.67 -16.44 20.85
N ILE A 352 -7.24 -15.28 21.18
CA ILE A 352 -8.30 -14.64 20.42
C ILE A 352 -8.02 -13.15 20.17
N VAL A 353 -8.60 -12.64 19.09
CA VAL A 353 -8.86 -11.21 18.91
C VAL A 353 -10.37 -10.98 18.97
N ARG A 354 -10.78 -10.08 19.84
CA ARG A 354 -12.17 -9.65 20.03
C ARG A 354 -12.46 -8.45 19.17
N LEU A 355 -13.49 -8.52 18.33
CA LEU A 355 -14.03 -7.40 17.58
C LEU A 355 -15.38 -6.99 18.19
N PHE A 356 -15.52 -5.70 18.50
CA PHE A 356 -16.76 -5.17 19.07
C PHE A 356 -17.76 -4.82 17.97
N HIS A 357 -19.06 -5.07 18.26
CA HIS A 357 -20.15 -4.68 17.36
C HIS A 357 -20.45 -3.19 17.56
N ARG A 358 -19.64 -2.34 16.89
CA ARG A 358 -19.79 -0.88 16.92
C ARG A 358 -20.82 -0.41 15.89
N CYS A 359 -21.27 0.85 16.04
CA CYS A 359 -22.26 1.43 15.13
C CYS A 359 -21.77 1.50 13.69
N ASP A 360 -20.48 1.72 13.47
CA ASP A 360 -19.91 1.86 12.13
C ASP A 360 -19.88 0.55 11.35
N SER A 361 -20.24 0.62 10.09
CA SER A 361 -20.14 -0.45 9.12
C SER A 361 -19.08 -0.15 8.05
N LEU A 362 -18.77 -1.14 7.21
CA LEU A 362 -17.86 -0.92 6.08
C LEU A 362 -18.37 0.10 5.05
N LYS A 363 -19.65 0.43 5.05
CA LYS A 363 -20.24 1.46 4.17
C LYS A 363 -19.96 2.88 4.67
N ASP A 364 -19.63 3.04 5.93
CA ASP A 364 -19.41 4.33 6.57
C ASP A 364 -17.95 4.78 6.42
N CYS A 365 -17.71 6.08 6.39
CA CYS A 365 -16.36 6.65 6.55
C CYS A 365 -15.97 6.77 8.03
N GLY A 366 -16.54 5.89 8.88
CA GLY A 366 -16.21 5.73 10.28
C GLY A 366 -15.07 4.74 10.50
N GLU A 367 -15.08 4.12 11.65
CA GLU A 367 -14.03 3.21 12.14
C GLU A 367 -14.63 1.82 12.42
N PRO A 368 -14.92 1.05 11.35
CA PRO A 368 -15.55 -0.26 11.49
C PRO A 368 -14.58 -1.25 12.15
N ALA A 369 -15.11 -2.17 12.97
CA ALA A 369 -14.33 -3.27 13.52
C ALA A 369 -13.93 -4.23 12.40
N TYR A 370 -12.79 -3.94 11.76
CA TYR A 370 -12.23 -4.64 10.61
C TYR A 370 -10.74 -4.87 10.80
N LEU A 371 -10.32 -6.15 10.91
CA LEU A 371 -8.91 -6.56 11.01
C LEU A 371 -8.53 -7.39 9.80
N ALA A 372 -7.64 -6.89 8.97
CA ALA A 372 -7.42 -7.40 7.63
C ALA A 372 -5.95 -7.55 7.25
N LEU A 373 -5.73 -8.21 6.15
CA LEU A 373 -4.46 -8.27 5.42
C LEU A 373 -4.69 -7.92 3.94
N ARG A 374 -3.63 -7.51 3.26
CA ARG A 374 -3.65 -7.23 1.81
C ARG A 374 -3.86 -8.53 1.03
N GLN A 375 -4.73 -8.52 0.03
CA GLN A 375 -4.75 -9.60 -0.96
C GLN A 375 -3.44 -9.56 -1.76
N GLN A 376 -2.73 -10.68 -1.80
CA GLN A 376 -1.41 -10.78 -2.44
C GLN A 376 -1.39 -11.67 -3.70
N HIS A 377 -2.44 -12.49 -3.89
CA HIS A 377 -2.50 -13.47 -4.97
C HIS A 377 -3.86 -13.45 -5.68
N TRP A 378 -3.86 -13.69 -6.97
CA TRP A 378 -5.08 -13.83 -7.78
C TRP A 378 -5.92 -15.04 -7.37
N ASN A 379 -5.26 -16.09 -6.90
CA ASN A 379 -5.90 -17.30 -6.41
C ASN A 379 -5.53 -17.47 -4.93
N CYS A 380 -6.49 -17.34 -4.05
CA CYS A 380 -6.26 -17.43 -2.60
C CYS A 380 -7.49 -17.89 -1.84
N GLU A 381 -7.27 -18.33 -0.62
CA GLU A 381 -8.30 -18.58 0.39
C GLU A 381 -8.03 -17.73 1.63
N PHE A 382 -9.10 -17.18 2.19
CA PHE A 382 -9.13 -16.56 3.50
C PHE A 382 -10.12 -17.29 4.39
N GLU A 383 -9.68 -17.78 5.55
CA GLU A 383 -10.47 -18.62 6.45
C GLU A 383 -10.40 -18.08 7.88
N THR A 384 -11.51 -18.15 8.60
CA THR A 384 -11.59 -17.82 10.02
C THR A 384 -12.46 -18.79 10.80
N SER A 385 -12.28 -18.77 12.15
CA SER A 385 -13.11 -19.44 13.16
C SER A 385 -13.42 -18.42 14.24
N PHE A 386 -14.70 -18.27 14.63
CA PHE A 386 -15.11 -17.30 15.62
C PHE A 386 -16.36 -17.72 16.42
N ILE A 387 -16.50 -17.10 17.61
CA ILE A 387 -17.65 -17.27 18.51
C ILE A 387 -18.33 -15.91 18.66
N PRO A 388 -19.56 -15.72 18.13
CA PRO A 388 -20.28 -14.47 18.27
C PRO A 388 -20.98 -14.36 19.63
N HIS A 389 -20.98 -13.15 20.19
CA HIS A 389 -21.71 -12.75 21.40
C HIS A 389 -22.65 -11.58 21.05
N PHE A 390 -23.70 -11.90 20.32
CA PHE A 390 -24.68 -10.93 19.86
C PHE A 390 -25.54 -10.41 21.02
N CYS A 391 -25.80 -9.12 21.08
CA CYS A 391 -26.68 -8.44 22.03
C CYS A 391 -27.96 -7.93 21.38
N LYS A 392 -27.93 -7.64 20.06
CA LYS A 392 -29.10 -7.15 19.31
C LYS A 392 -29.22 -7.85 17.97
N GLU A 393 -30.39 -7.75 17.35
CA GLU A 393 -30.67 -8.30 16.02
C GLU A 393 -29.85 -7.63 14.90
N SER A 394 -29.39 -6.39 15.13
CA SER A 394 -28.53 -5.64 14.22
C SER A 394 -27.08 -6.10 14.23
N ASP A 395 -26.65 -6.79 15.31
CA ASP A 395 -25.27 -7.26 15.45
C ASP A 395 -24.91 -8.27 14.35
N CYS A 396 -23.73 -8.13 13.78
CA CYS A 396 -23.19 -9.09 12.84
C CYS A 396 -21.70 -9.32 13.03
N ALA A 397 -21.25 -10.50 12.60
CA ALA A 397 -19.84 -10.83 12.52
C ALA A 397 -19.53 -11.82 11.40
N GLY A 398 -18.34 -11.77 10.83
CA GLY A 398 -17.91 -12.66 9.77
C GLY A 398 -16.63 -12.24 9.07
N ILE A 399 -16.64 -12.31 7.76
CA ILE A 399 -15.49 -11.97 6.90
C ILE A 399 -15.91 -10.98 5.81
N ALA A 400 -14.94 -10.15 5.40
CA ALA A 400 -15.14 -9.24 4.27
C ALA A 400 -13.92 -9.19 3.35
N MET A 401 -14.18 -8.87 2.07
CA MET A 401 -13.20 -8.47 1.08
C MET A 401 -13.52 -7.04 0.67
N VAL A 402 -12.59 -6.12 0.90
CA VAL A 402 -12.85 -4.68 0.81
C VAL A 402 -11.90 -4.02 -0.17
N GLN A 403 -12.44 -3.26 -1.11
CA GLN A 403 -11.70 -2.31 -1.93
C GLN A 403 -12.01 -0.87 -1.48
N SER A 404 -13.28 -0.56 -1.20
CA SER A 404 -13.72 0.74 -0.71
C SER A 404 -15.01 0.63 0.11
N ASN A 405 -15.46 1.73 0.71
CA ASN A 405 -16.77 1.81 1.38
C ASN A 405 -17.93 1.47 0.43
N GLU A 406 -17.80 1.82 -0.84
CA GLU A 406 -18.84 1.61 -1.84
C GLU A 406 -18.72 0.28 -2.57
N ASN A 407 -17.56 -0.41 -2.49
CA ASN A 407 -17.29 -1.65 -3.22
C ASN A 407 -16.61 -2.69 -2.32
N HIS A 408 -17.39 -3.62 -1.78
CA HIS A 408 -16.91 -4.69 -0.91
C HIS A 408 -17.87 -5.90 -0.90
N LEU A 409 -17.33 -7.07 -0.61
CA LEU A 409 -18.06 -8.33 -0.41
C LEU A 409 -18.04 -8.68 1.07
N ARG A 410 -19.21 -9.05 1.65
CA ARG A 410 -19.35 -9.46 3.05
C ARG A 410 -20.03 -10.80 3.16
N ALA A 411 -19.59 -11.61 4.13
CA ALA A 411 -20.27 -12.82 4.58
C ALA A 411 -20.47 -12.70 6.09
N GLU A 412 -21.69 -12.39 6.51
CA GLU A 412 -22.05 -11.93 7.84
C GLU A 412 -23.04 -12.88 8.50
N CYS A 413 -22.77 -13.26 9.74
CA CYS A 413 -23.66 -14.01 10.61
C CYS A 413 -24.45 -13.04 11.52
N TYR A 414 -25.75 -13.19 11.55
CA TYR A 414 -26.69 -12.42 12.37
C TYR A 414 -27.41 -13.35 13.36
N PRO A 415 -27.84 -12.86 14.55
CA PRO A 415 -28.71 -13.62 15.43
C PRO A 415 -30.09 -13.79 14.81
N GLN A 416 -30.75 -14.90 15.15
CA GLN A 416 -32.18 -15.12 14.93
C GLN A 416 -32.75 -16.02 16.03
N ASP A 417 -34.09 -16.08 16.18
CA ASP A 417 -34.79 -16.75 17.28
C ASP A 417 -34.36 -18.21 17.52
N SER A 418 -34.01 -18.95 16.48
CA SER A 418 -33.66 -20.38 16.54
C SER A 418 -32.27 -20.70 15.98
N GLY A 419 -31.30 -19.76 16.04
CA GLY A 419 -29.96 -20.02 15.54
C GLY A 419 -29.26 -18.79 15.00
N ILE A 420 -28.60 -18.93 13.85
CA ILE A 420 -27.81 -17.90 13.21
C ILE A 420 -28.20 -17.84 11.74
N LYS A 421 -28.34 -16.65 11.20
CA LYS A 421 -28.55 -16.41 9.78
C LYS A 421 -27.25 -15.93 9.14
N LEU A 422 -26.70 -16.69 8.20
CA LEU A 422 -25.60 -16.26 7.36
C LEU A 422 -26.13 -15.56 6.12
N VAL A 423 -25.63 -14.35 5.86
CA VAL A 423 -25.95 -13.53 4.69
C VAL A 423 -24.69 -13.23 3.93
N VAL A 424 -24.70 -13.43 2.62
CA VAL A 424 -23.62 -13.01 1.70
C VAL A 424 -24.14 -11.83 0.88
N SER A 425 -23.47 -10.70 0.98
CA SER A 425 -23.85 -9.45 0.31
C SER A 425 -22.68 -8.85 -0.45
N LEU A 426 -22.95 -8.38 -1.65
CA LEU A 426 -22.03 -7.56 -2.46
C LEU A 426 -22.53 -6.11 -2.44
N CYS A 427 -21.73 -5.21 -1.90
CA CYS A 427 -21.89 -3.78 -2.08
C CYS A 427 -21.20 -3.37 -3.36
N LYS A 428 -21.94 -2.74 -4.25
CA LYS A 428 -21.47 -2.19 -5.52
C LYS A 428 -21.98 -0.77 -5.67
N ASP A 429 -21.07 0.18 -5.84
CA ASP A 429 -21.39 1.61 -5.98
C ASP A 429 -22.28 2.12 -4.82
N GLY A 430 -22.02 1.62 -3.59
CA GLY A 430 -22.77 1.94 -2.37
C GLY A 430 -24.09 1.15 -2.17
N GLU A 431 -24.52 0.37 -3.16
CA GLU A 431 -25.77 -0.39 -3.13
C GLU A 431 -25.55 -1.86 -2.79
N ASP A 432 -26.21 -2.34 -1.74
CA ASP A 432 -26.14 -3.74 -1.30
C ASP A 432 -27.05 -4.67 -2.12
N SER A 433 -26.45 -5.76 -2.61
CA SER A 433 -27.17 -6.88 -3.20
C SER A 433 -26.97 -8.13 -2.37
N CYS A 434 -28.04 -8.71 -1.85
CA CYS A 434 -27.99 -9.98 -1.16
C CYS A 434 -27.85 -11.13 -2.18
N LEU A 435 -26.70 -11.81 -2.14
CA LEU A 435 -26.38 -12.91 -3.05
C LEU A 435 -26.90 -14.26 -2.54
N ALA A 436 -26.84 -14.47 -1.22
CA ALA A 436 -27.33 -15.69 -0.59
C ALA A 436 -27.74 -15.45 0.88
N ARG A 437 -28.67 -16.26 1.35
CA ARG A 437 -29.06 -16.36 2.77
C ARG A 437 -29.21 -17.81 3.16
N MET A 438 -28.78 -18.13 4.39
CA MET A 438 -28.86 -19.47 4.91
C MET A 438 -29.05 -19.45 6.42
N ASP A 439 -30.00 -20.27 6.91
CA ASP A 439 -30.17 -20.50 8.34
C ASP A 439 -29.16 -21.57 8.80
N MET A 440 -28.51 -21.30 9.92
CA MET A 440 -27.52 -22.19 10.53
C MET A 440 -27.95 -22.53 11.96
N SER A 441 -27.55 -23.71 12.42
CA SER A 441 -27.66 -24.02 13.85
C SER A 441 -26.76 -23.09 14.67
N ALA A 442 -27.11 -22.87 15.94
CA ALA A 442 -26.30 -22.09 16.89
C ALA A 442 -24.95 -22.78 17.28
N ALA A 443 -24.47 -23.73 16.51
CA ALA A 443 -23.23 -24.42 16.80
C ALA A 443 -22.03 -23.47 16.65
N THR A 444 -21.21 -23.37 17.67
CA THR A 444 -19.98 -22.57 17.73
C THR A 444 -18.76 -23.47 17.94
N PRO A 445 -17.57 -23.11 17.46
CA PRO A 445 -17.28 -21.89 16.68
C PRO A 445 -17.83 -21.97 15.25
N ILE A 446 -18.19 -20.80 14.71
CA ILE A 446 -18.56 -20.64 13.30
C ILE A 446 -17.28 -20.59 12.48
N LYS A 447 -17.28 -21.29 11.34
CA LYS A 447 -16.13 -21.25 10.42
C LYS A 447 -16.58 -20.81 9.04
N LEU A 448 -15.95 -19.74 8.54
CA LEU A 448 -16.20 -19.17 7.22
C LEU A 448 -14.92 -19.18 6.39
N LYS A 449 -15.11 -19.28 5.08
CA LYS A 449 -14.01 -19.22 4.10
C LYS A 449 -14.46 -18.42 2.89
N LEU A 450 -13.61 -17.54 2.44
CA LEU A 450 -13.68 -16.88 1.14
C LEU A 450 -12.57 -17.47 0.26
N ARG A 451 -12.95 -18.04 -0.89
CA ARG A 451 -12.04 -18.48 -1.93
C ARG A 451 -12.15 -17.53 -3.12
N VAL A 452 -11.01 -17.06 -3.59
CA VAL A 452 -10.89 -16.20 -4.77
C VAL A 452 -10.10 -16.96 -5.83
N GLU A 453 -10.62 -17.05 -7.05
CA GLU A 453 -9.95 -17.61 -8.24
C GLU A 453 -10.08 -16.56 -9.37
N GLY A 454 -9.02 -15.80 -9.60
CA GLY A 454 -9.03 -14.68 -10.55
C GLY A 454 -10.04 -13.60 -10.16
N LEU A 455 -11.06 -13.42 -11.00
CA LEU A 455 -12.12 -12.41 -10.82
C LEU A 455 -13.42 -12.98 -10.24
N VAL A 456 -13.36 -14.21 -9.71
CA VAL A 456 -14.54 -14.89 -9.17
C VAL A 456 -14.30 -15.32 -7.74
N ALA A 457 -15.30 -15.15 -6.88
CA ALA A 457 -15.25 -15.62 -5.51
C ALA A 457 -16.31 -16.67 -5.18
N CYS A 458 -16.04 -17.44 -4.13
CA CYS A 458 -16.95 -18.37 -3.50
C CYS A 458 -16.88 -18.22 -1.98
N VAL A 459 -18.03 -18.11 -1.32
CA VAL A 459 -18.14 -18.10 0.14
C VAL A 459 -18.58 -19.50 0.59
N LEU A 460 -17.84 -20.06 1.57
CA LEU A 460 -18.11 -21.36 2.13
C LEU A 460 -18.25 -21.26 3.66
N TYR A 461 -19.04 -22.16 4.23
CA TYR A 461 -19.10 -22.39 5.67
C TYR A 461 -18.75 -23.85 5.97
N GLN A 462 -18.28 -24.13 7.19
CA GLN A 462 -17.99 -25.50 7.60
C GLN A 462 -19.16 -26.09 8.42
N SER A 463 -19.66 -27.24 7.98
CA SER A 463 -20.67 -28.04 8.68
C SER A 463 -20.21 -29.48 8.75
N ASN A 464 -20.21 -30.08 9.97
CA ASN A 464 -19.74 -31.46 10.19
C ASN A 464 -18.34 -31.74 9.59
N SER A 465 -17.42 -30.78 9.77
CA SER A 465 -16.04 -30.82 9.22
C SER A 465 -15.93 -30.76 7.69
N GLU A 466 -17.02 -30.54 6.98
CA GLU A 466 -17.05 -30.37 5.52
C GLU A 466 -17.31 -28.92 5.13
N TRP A 467 -16.56 -28.40 4.16
CA TRP A 467 -16.81 -27.09 3.58
C TRP A 467 -17.92 -27.15 2.55
N LYS A 468 -18.96 -26.34 2.74
CA LYS A 468 -20.13 -26.25 1.85
C LYS A 468 -20.26 -24.86 1.29
N PRO A 469 -20.49 -24.69 -0.01
CA PRO A 469 -20.69 -23.38 -0.61
C PRO A 469 -22.02 -22.77 -0.15
N VAL A 470 -21.99 -21.45 0.13
CA VAL A 470 -23.17 -20.61 0.43
C VAL A 470 -23.50 -19.75 -0.76
N ALA A 471 -22.48 -19.10 -1.35
CA ALA A 471 -22.57 -18.34 -2.59
C ALA A 471 -21.37 -18.67 -3.47
N TYR A 472 -21.58 -18.79 -4.74
CA TYR A 472 -20.55 -19.13 -5.74
C TYR A 472 -20.71 -18.28 -6.99
N ASP A 473 -19.70 -18.29 -7.85
CA ASP A 473 -19.63 -17.48 -9.07
C ASP A 473 -19.86 -15.97 -8.81
N ILE A 474 -19.35 -15.46 -7.66
CA ILE A 474 -19.47 -14.06 -7.31
C ILE A 474 -18.50 -13.26 -8.17
N ASP A 475 -19.01 -12.37 -9.00
CA ASP A 475 -18.20 -11.48 -9.85
C ASP A 475 -17.55 -10.36 -9.03
N LEU A 476 -16.21 -10.34 -9.00
CA LEU A 476 -15.41 -9.37 -8.25
C LEU A 476 -14.99 -8.13 -9.06
N ARG A 477 -15.43 -7.97 -10.32
CA ARG A 477 -15.00 -6.85 -11.16
C ARG A 477 -15.36 -5.48 -10.56
N SER A 478 -16.43 -5.42 -9.77
CA SER A 478 -16.79 -4.18 -9.04
C SER A 478 -15.80 -3.79 -7.96
N LEU A 479 -14.93 -4.73 -7.51
CA LEU A 479 -13.88 -4.48 -6.54
C LEU A 479 -12.53 -4.16 -7.20
N SER A 480 -12.49 -3.96 -8.50
CA SER A 480 -11.26 -3.59 -9.22
C SER A 480 -11.04 -2.07 -9.22
N THR A 481 -9.79 -1.66 -9.38
CA THR A 481 -9.43 -0.24 -9.58
C THR A 481 -10.13 0.37 -10.80
N GLU A 482 -10.35 -0.42 -11.86
CA GLU A 482 -11.01 0.06 -13.09
C GLU A 482 -12.49 0.38 -12.89
N HIS A 483 -13.16 -0.24 -11.90
CA HIS A 483 -14.55 0.04 -11.56
C HIS A 483 -14.68 1.00 -10.39
N ALA A 484 -14.08 0.64 -9.25
CA ALA A 484 -14.19 1.38 -7.99
C ALA A 484 -13.31 2.64 -7.94
N GLY A 485 -12.33 2.75 -8.83
CA GLY A 485 -11.35 3.84 -8.78
C GLY A 485 -10.37 3.70 -7.61
N GLY A 486 -9.74 4.81 -7.26
CA GLY A 486 -8.84 4.91 -6.11
C GLY A 486 -7.46 4.32 -6.35
N PHE A 487 -6.71 4.13 -5.25
CA PHE A 487 -5.29 3.82 -5.27
C PHE A 487 -4.92 2.54 -4.50
N VAL A 488 -5.90 1.89 -3.87
CA VAL A 488 -5.71 0.69 -3.04
C VAL A 488 -6.04 -0.59 -3.81
N GLY A 489 -5.50 -1.72 -3.35
CA GLY A 489 -5.97 -3.05 -3.72
C GLY A 489 -6.94 -3.60 -2.68
N CYS A 490 -7.49 -4.77 -2.95
CA CYS A 490 -8.39 -5.43 -2.01
C CYS A 490 -7.66 -5.91 -0.75
N THR A 491 -8.38 -5.85 0.36
CA THR A 491 -8.01 -6.50 1.63
C THR A 491 -9.02 -7.58 1.99
N LEU A 492 -8.59 -8.57 2.77
CA LEU A 492 -9.39 -9.68 3.28
C LEU A 492 -9.31 -9.66 4.79
N GLY A 493 -10.44 -9.66 5.49
CA GLY A 493 -10.39 -9.49 6.94
C GLY A 493 -11.57 -10.05 7.70
N LEU A 494 -11.37 -10.06 9.02
CA LEU A 494 -12.37 -10.29 10.04
C LEU A 494 -13.21 -9.01 10.15
N TYR A 495 -14.51 -9.17 10.34
CA TYR A 495 -15.42 -8.04 10.38
C TYR A 495 -16.51 -8.24 11.44
N ALA A 496 -16.85 -7.16 12.14
CA ALA A 496 -17.98 -7.11 13.05
C ALA A 496 -18.62 -5.72 13.03
N SER A 497 -19.94 -5.64 13.26
CA SER A 497 -20.68 -4.37 13.31
C SER A 497 -21.99 -4.52 14.07
N GLY A 498 -22.45 -3.45 14.69
CA GLY A 498 -23.80 -3.29 15.24
C GLY A 498 -24.77 -2.64 14.24
N ASN A 499 -24.32 -2.33 13.02
CA ASN A 499 -25.12 -1.73 11.94
C ASN A 499 -25.94 -0.50 12.37
N GLY A 500 -25.26 0.52 12.89
CA GLY A 500 -25.86 1.76 13.36
C GLY A 500 -26.16 1.80 14.84
N GLU A 501 -25.87 0.72 15.60
CA GLU A 501 -26.13 0.63 17.03
C GLU A 501 -24.88 0.19 17.81
N ASP A 502 -24.62 0.85 18.95
CA ASP A 502 -23.64 0.43 19.95
C ASP A 502 -24.33 -0.30 21.09
N ALA A 503 -24.27 -1.64 21.10
CA ALA A 503 -25.05 -2.47 22.03
C ALA A 503 -24.22 -3.27 23.01
N GLY A 504 -22.89 -3.18 22.95
CA GLY A 504 -21.98 -3.97 23.79
C GLY A 504 -21.80 -5.41 23.34
N GLY A 505 -22.28 -5.80 22.14
CA GLY A 505 -21.98 -7.08 21.51
C GLY A 505 -20.55 -7.15 21.01
N TYR A 506 -20.03 -8.36 20.86
CA TYR A 506 -18.68 -8.61 20.33
C TYR A 506 -18.60 -10.01 19.71
N SER A 507 -17.50 -10.28 19.00
CA SER A 507 -17.19 -11.61 18.50
C SER A 507 -15.72 -11.94 18.72
N ASP A 508 -15.46 -13.14 19.21
CA ASP A 508 -14.14 -13.66 19.53
C ASP A 508 -13.63 -14.52 18.37
N PHE A 509 -12.59 -14.02 17.67
CA PHE A 509 -11.98 -14.70 16.55
C PHE A 509 -10.74 -15.47 17.01
N GLU A 510 -10.74 -16.79 16.82
CA GLU A 510 -9.66 -17.69 17.29
C GLU A 510 -8.47 -17.73 16.32
N ARG A 511 -8.72 -17.48 15.06
CA ARG A 511 -7.68 -17.48 14.01
C ARG A 511 -8.15 -16.84 12.73
N MET A 512 -7.17 -16.41 11.94
CA MET A 512 -7.33 -16.11 10.52
C MET A 512 -6.23 -16.80 9.72
N THR A 513 -6.56 -17.36 8.58
CA THR A 513 -5.62 -18.04 7.70
C THR A 513 -5.74 -17.50 6.29
N TYR A 514 -4.64 -17.06 5.73
CA TYR A 514 -4.51 -16.70 4.31
C TYR A 514 -3.67 -17.77 3.61
N ARG A 515 -4.14 -18.27 2.49
CA ARG A 515 -3.44 -19.30 1.71
C ARG A 515 -3.46 -18.93 0.23
N GLU A 516 -2.29 -18.94 -0.38
CA GLU A 516 -2.14 -18.93 -1.84
C GLU A 516 -2.62 -20.27 -2.41
N LEU A 517 -3.36 -20.20 -3.50
CA LEU A 517 -3.76 -21.39 -4.28
C LEU A 517 -2.91 -21.49 -5.55
N PRO A 518 -2.54 -22.71 -5.98
CA PRO A 518 -1.81 -22.88 -7.22
C PRO A 518 -2.61 -22.35 -8.41
N THR A 519 -1.92 -21.74 -9.35
CA THR A 519 -2.50 -21.38 -10.65
C THR A 519 -2.75 -22.69 -11.42
N LYS A 520 -4.01 -22.89 -11.85
CA LYS A 520 -4.42 -24.08 -12.64
C LYS A 520 -3.87 -24.00 -14.06
#